data_b5cd0cac3e6c3c1e5bcfc88f4a49c1ae
#
_entry.id   b5cd0cac3e6c3c1e5bcfc88f4a49c1ae
#
_cell.length_a   1.000
_cell.length_b   1.000
_cell.length_c   1.000
_cell.angle_alpha   90.00
_cell.angle_beta   90.00
_cell.angle_gamma   90.00
#
_symmetry.space_group_name_H-M   'P 1'
#
loop_
_entity.id
_entity.type
_entity.pdbx_description
1 polymer ?
#
loop_
_entity_poly.entity_id
_entity_poly.type
_entity_poly.pdbx_seq_one_letter_code
_entity_poly.pdbx_strand_id
1 'polypeptide(L)'
;LFRSPIKGMAVWMPYGFQIRKYTTNLIKEVYDRDHEEVLFPLLVPEAELAKEGLHVKGFEDEVYWVTHGGKTQLNEKLALRPTSETSIYPMYSLWIRSHIDLPLKYYQIVNTFRYETKHTRPLIRVREITTFKEAHTAHASKEEADIQVQEHIENYKEIFDTLGIPYTLTKRPEWDKFPGTDYTMAFDAIMPDGKTLQIGTIHNLGQTFAKTFDITFEDKDGEHKLVYQTCAGLSDRVIASAIGIHGDEKGLRLPPEISPKQITI
;
A
#
# COMPACT_ATOMS: atom_id res chain seq x y z
N LEU A 1 -13.09 -16.84 -3.69
CA LEU A 1 -11.72 -17.31 -3.52
C LEU A 1 -11.68 -18.83 -3.36
N PHE A 2 -10.65 -19.47 -3.89
CA PHE A 2 -10.40 -20.90 -3.72
C PHE A 2 -9.02 -21.12 -3.07
N ARG A 3 -8.90 -22.19 -2.28
CA ARG A 3 -7.63 -22.52 -1.60
C ARG A 3 -6.60 -22.95 -2.63
N SER A 4 -5.39 -22.41 -2.54
CA SER A 4 -4.23 -22.95 -3.24
C SER A 4 -3.48 -23.95 -2.34
N PRO A 5 -2.54 -24.73 -2.88
CA PRO A 5 -1.65 -25.56 -2.06
C PRO A 5 -0.77 -24.76 -1.10
N ILE A 6 -0.59 -23.46 -1.34
CA ILE A 6 0.26 -22.60 -0.53
C ILE A 6 -0.59 -21.86 0.50
N LYS A 7 -0.29 -22.06 1.77
CA LYS A 7 -1.00 -21.40 2.88
C LYS A 7 -0.95 -19.88 2.75
N GLY A 8 -2.11 -19.24 2.85
CA GLY A 8 -2.22 -17.78 2.81
C GLY A 8 -2.10 -17.15 1.42
N MET A 9 -2.06 -17.97 0.36
CA MET A 9 -2.17 -17.55 -1.02
C MET A 9 -3.42 -18.17 -1.61
N ALA A 10 -4.26 -17.39 -2.27
CA ALA A 10 -5.56 -17.83 -2.75
C ALA A 10 -5.66 -17.71 -4.27
N VAL A 11 -6.52 -18.54 -4.86
CA VAL A 11 -6.91 -18.41 -6.26
C VAL A 11 -8.15 -17.52 -6.34
N TRP A 12 -8.07 -16.47 -7.13
CA TRP A 12 -9.23 -15.66 -7.47
C TRP A 12 -10.03 -16.35 -8.60
N MET A 13 -11.20 -16.87 -8.26
CA MET A 13 -12.12 -17.43 -9.25
C MET A 13 -12.81 -16.30 -10.06
N PRO A 14 -13.34 -16.57 -11.26
CA PRO A 14 -13.79 -15.53 -12.18
C PRO A 14 -14.70 -14.46 -11.57
N TYR A 15 -15.71 -14.85 -10.77
CA TYR A 15 -16.61 -13.91 -10.13
C TYR A 15 -15.89 -13.01 -9.11
N GLY A 16 -15.10 -13.61 -8.23
CA GLY A 16 -14.29 -12.85 -7.25
C GLY A 16 -13.25 -11.96 -7.93
N PHE A 17 -12.65 -12.44 -9.02
CA PHE A 17 -11.68 -11.65 -9.78
C PHE A 17 -12.33 -10.43 -10.45
N GLN A 18 -13.58 -10.50 -10.88
CA GLN A 18 -14.31 -9.34 -11.38
C GLN A 18 -14.56 -8.31 -10.28
N ILE A 19 -14.94 -8.75 -9.06
CA ILE A 19 -15.07 -7.83 -7.91
C ILE A 19 -13.74 -7.10 -7.68
N ARG A 20 -12.64 -7.85 -7.64
CA ARG A 20 -11.29 -7.29 -7.49
C ARG A 20 -10.99 -6.27 -8.61
N LYS A 21 -11.27 -6.63 -9.86
CA LYS A 21 -11.04 -5.75 -11.01
C LYS A 21 -11.80 -4.44 -10.91
N TYR A 22 -13.08 -4.49 -10.55
CA TYR A 22 -13.92 -3.29 -10.41
C TYR A 22 -13.44 -2.42 -9.23
N THR A 23 -13.11 -3.03 -8.09
CA THR A 23 -12.53 -2.30 -6.96
C THR A 23 -11.20 -1.63 -7.35
N THR A 24 -10.35 -2.34 -8.11
CA THR A 24 -9.08 -1.79 -8.60
C THR A 24 -9.30 -0.64 -9.57
N ASN A 25 -10.28 -0.76 -10.47
CA ASN A 25 -10.61 0.31 -11.41
C ASN A 25 -11.11 1.57 -10.68
N LEU A 26 -11.99 1.42 -9.69
CA LEU A 26 -12.43 2.55 -8.86
C LEU A 26 -11.22 3.24 -8.18
N ILE A 27 -10.30 2.48 -7.62
CA ILE A 27 -9.10 3.04 -7.01
C ILE A 27 -8.25 3.79 -8.04
N LYS A 28 -8.08 3.24 -9.25
CA LYS A 28 -7.36 3.89 -10.35
C LYS A 28 -8.04 5.18 -10.80
N GLU A 29 -9.36 5.15 -11.03
CA GLU A 29 -10.13 6.34 -11.43
C GLU A 29 -9.95 7.52 -10.46
N VAL A 30 -9.81 7.24 -9.18
CA VAL A 30 -9.57 8.27 -8.17
C VAL A 30 -8.12 8.76 -8.22
N TYR A 31 -7.14 7.84 -8.30
CA TYR A 31 -5.72 8.19 -8.22
C TYR A 31 -5.15 8.75 -9.53
N ASP A 32 -5.65 8.34 -10.70
CA ASP A 32 -5.19 8.83 -12.01
C ASP A 32 -5.48 10.34 -12.24
N ARG A 33 -6.23 10.97 -11.35
CA ARG A 33 -6.53 12.41 -11.44
C ARG A 33 -5.32 13.29 -11.15
N ASP A 34 -4.43 12.83 -10.26
CA ASP A 34 -3.31 13.63 -9.76
C ASP A 34 -2.03 12.83 -9.48
N HIS A 35 -2.04 11.50 -9.71
CA HIS A 35 -0.89 10.62 -9.60
C HIS A 35 -0.66 9.86 -10.91
N GLU A 36 0.57 9.46 -11.16
CA GLU A 36 0.93 8.61 -12.29
C GLU A 36 1.11 7.15 -11.85
N GLU A 37 0.51 6.20 -12.58
CA GLU A 37 0.69 4.77 -12.31
C GLU A 37 2.06 4.31 -12.80
N VAL A 38 2.79 3.61 -11.94
CA VAL A 38 4.12 3.06 -12.20
C VAL A 38 4.17 1.58 -11.83
N LEU A 39 5.25 0.90 -12.22
CA LEU A 39 5.51 -0.48 -11.83
C LEU A 39 6.97 -0.66 -11.46
N PHE A 40 7.24 -0.93 -10.20
CA PHE A 40 8.57 -1.25 -9.69
C PHE A 40 8.80 -2.76 -9.59
N PRO A 41 10.08 -3.22 -9.64
CA PRO A 41 10.41 -4.62 -9.54
C PRO A 41 9.87 -5.29 -8.28
N LEU A 42 9.46 -6.56 -8.44
CA LEU A 42 8.99 -7.40 -7.35
C LEU A 42 10.10 -7.80 -6.37
N LEU A 43 11.29 -8.05 -6.91
CA LEU A 43 12.45 -8.50 -6.14
C LEU A 43 13.28 -7.30 -5.68
N VAL A 44 13.67 -7.34 -4.42
CA VAL A 44 14.45 -6.29 -3.74
C VAL A 44 15.75 -6.89 -3.23
N PRO A 45 16.92 -6.31 -3.52
CA PRO A 45 18.19 -6.75 -2.95
C PRO A 45 18.20 -6.68 -1.42
N GLU A 46 18.83 -7.68 -0.76
CA GLU A 46 18.99 -7.71 0.71
C GLU A 46 19.64 -6.43 1.21
N ALA A 47 20.64 -5.90 0.49
CA ALA A 47 21.33 -4.67 0.84
C ALA A 47 20.41 -3.44 0.88
N GLU A 48 19.44 -3.33 -0.04
CA GLU A 48 18.48 -2.22 -0.02
C GLU A 48 17.47 -2.36 1.13
N LEU A 49 17.01 -3.58 1.40
CA LEU A 49 16.14 -3.86 2.54
C LEU A 49 16.84 -3.54 3.88
N ALA A 50 18.13 -3.84 4.00
CA ALA A 50 18.92 -3.61 5.21
C ALA A 50 19.13 -2.11 5.53
N LYS A 51 19.09 -1.22 4.52
CA LYS A 51 19.19 0.24 4.74
C LYS A 51 18.03 0.77 5.60
N GLU A 52 16.89 0.12 5.54
CA GLU A 52 15.69 0.46 6.33
C GLU A 52 15.70 -0.13 7.75
N GLY A 53 16.83 -0.24 8.40
CA GLY A 53 16.98 -0.93 9.70
C GLY A 53 15.95 -0.63 10.79
N LEU A 54 15.22 0.49 10.70
CA LEU A 54 14.08 0.80 11.59
C LEU A 54 12.79 0.09 11.17
N HIS A 55 12.58 -0.17 9.87
CA HIS A 55 11.37 -0.81 9.33
C HIS A 55 11.53 -2.31 9.24
N VAL A 56 12.73 -2.80 8.94
CA VAL A 56 13.06 -4.23 8.87
C VAL A 56 12.81 -4.94 10.21
N LYS A 57 13.01 -4.28 11.35
CA LYS A 57 12.65 -4.84 12.67
C LYS A 57 11.18 -5.28 12.80
N GLY A 58 10.28 -4.77 11.94
CA GLY A 58 8.88 -5.21 11.89
C GLY A 58 8.63 -6.37 10.93
N PHE A 59 9.54 -6.65 10.00
CA PHE A 59 9.34 -7.62 8.92
C PHE A 59 10.44 -8.69 8.83
N GLU A 60 11.50 -8.66 9.63
CA GLU A 60 12.64 -9.60 9.55
C GLU A 60 12.19 -11.07 9.48
N ASP A 61 11.20 -11.44 10.29
CA ASP A 61 10.66 -12.80 10.34
C ASP A 61 9.59 -13.07 9.25
N GLU A 62 9.18 -12.05 8.49
CA GLU A 62 8.08 -12.13 7.53
C GLU A 62 8.53 -11.97 6.07
N VAL A 63 9.83 -11.88 5.81
CA VAL A 63 10.38 -11.76 4.45
C VAL A 63 10.47 -13.12 3.78
N TYR A 64 9.99 -13.23 2.55
CA TYR A 64 10.31 -14.35 1.67
C TYR A 64 11.61 -14.08 0.93
N TRP A 65 12.56 -15.00 1.05
CA TRP A 65 13.87 -14.90 0.42
C TRP A 65 13.99 -15.75 -0.82
N VAL A 66 14.49 -15.17 -1.90
CA VAL A 66 14.91 -15.87 -3.12
C VAL A 66 16.42 -16.00 -3.09
N THR A 67 16.91 -17.23 -3.02
CA THR A 67 18.34 -17.54 -2.84
C THR A 67 18.97 -18.18 -4.08
N HIS A 68 18.18 -18.64 -5.05
CA HIS A 68 18.65 -19.31 -6.26
C HIS A 68 17.92 -18.80 -7.50
N GLY A 69 18.65 -18.71 -8.62
CA GLY A 69 18.14 -18.59 -9.98
C GLY A 69 18.37 -19.92 -10.71
N GLY A 70 17.30 -20.70 -10.88
CA GLY A 70 17.43 -22.08 -11.32
C GLY A 70 18.22 -22.93 -10.31
N LYS A 71 19.36 -23.50 -10.73
CA LYS A 71 20.27 -24.25 -9.84
C LYS A 71 21.42 -23.41 -9.29
N THR A 72 21.56 -22.17 -9.75
CA THR A 72 22.65 -21.29 -9.35
C THR A 72 22.25 -20.52 -8.11
N GLN A 73 23.08 -20.61 -7.06
CA GLN A 73 22.94 -19.76 -5.89
C GLN A 73 23.22 -18.31 -6.27
N LEU A 74 22.37 -17.39 -5.82
CA LEU A 74 22.58 -15.96 -6.03
C LEU A 74 23.72 -15.45 -5.14
N ASN A 75 24.50 -14.52 -5.65
CA ASN A 75 25.57 -13.85 -4.88
C ASN A 75 25.00 -13.01 -3.73
N GLU A 76 23.81 -12.48 -3.91
CA GLU A 76 23.04 -11.73 -2.91
C GLU A 76 21.61 -12.29 -2.87
N LYS A 77 21.04 -12.40 -1.67
CA LYS A 77 19.63 -12.79 -1.53
C LYS A 77 18.75 -11.65 -2.01
N LEU A 78 17.62 -12.04 -2.61
CA LEU A 78 16.57 -11.11 -3.00
C LEU A 78 15.33 -11.37 -2.16
N ALA A 79 14.68 -10.30 -1.71
CA ALA A 79 13.40 -10.39 -1.02
C ALA A 79 12.24 -10.28 -2.01
N LEU A 80 11.19 -11.09 -1.83
CA LEU A 80 9.88 -10.70 -2.36
C LEU A 80 9.39 -9.51 -1.54
N ARG A 81 9.12 -8.37 -2.19
CA ARG A 81 8.79 -7.12 -1.50
C ARG A 81 7.65 -7.29 -0.49
N PRO A 82 7.86 -6.98 0.81
CA PRO A 82 6.78 -6.91 1.80
C PRO A 82 6.01 -5.60 1.72
N THR A 83 6.65 -4.57 1.18
CA THR A 83 6.24 -3.21 0.87
C THR A 83 7.22 -2.66 -0.16
N SER A 84 7.05 -1.47 -0.70
CA SER A 84 7.81 -1.03 -1.88
C SER A 84 8.77 0.13 -1.65
N GLU A 85 8.88 0.66 -0.45
CA GLU A 85 9.79 1.78 -0.13
C GLU A 85 11.22 1.49 -0.60
N THR A 86 11.73 0.29 -0.31
CA THR A 86 13.08 -0.18 -0.69
C THR A 86 13.27 -0.40 -2.19
N SER A 87 12.20 -0.51 -2.96
CA SER A 87 12.25 -0.55 -4.43
C SER A 87 12.16 0.84 -5.04
N ILE A 88 11.44 1.75 -4.39
CA ILE A 88 11.04 3.05 -4.93
C ILE A 88 12.09 4.12 -4.57
N TYR A 89 12.47 4.22 -3.33
CA TYR A 89 13.28 5.35 -2.85
C TYR A 89 14.72 5.39 -3.37
N PRO A 90 15.41 4.26 -3.65
CA PRO A 90 16.66 4.30 -4.39
C PRO A 90 16.52 4.94 -5.78
N MET A 91 15.35 4.80 -6.42
CA MET A 91 15.10 5.43 -7.72
C MET A 91 14.77 6.91 -7.56
N TYR A 92 14.04 7.30 -6.52
CA TYR A 92 13.79 8.71 -6.23
C TYR A 92 15.09 9.48 -6.01
N SER A 93 16.08 8.90 -5.33
CA SER A 93 17.39 9.55 -5.16
C SER A 93 18.15 9.77 -6.48
N LEU A 94 17.83 8.99 -7.52
CA LEU A 94 18.39 9.15 -8.86
C LEU A 94 17.59 10.14 -9.73
N TRP A 95 16.28 10.19 -9.57
CA TRP A 95 15.38 10.95 -10.46
C TRP A 95 15.14 12.37 -9.97
N ILE A 96 15.05 12.59 -8.67
CA ILE A 96 14.85 13.91 -8.10
C ILE A 96 16.20 14.62 -8.03
N ARG A 97 16.34 15.74 -8.74
CA ARG A 97 17.58 16.51 -8.81
C ARG A 97 17.38 17.96 -8.42
N SER A 98 16.23 18.53 -8.77
CA SER A 98 15.93 19.94 -8.55
C SER A 98 14.47 20.14 -8.15
N HIS A 99 14.15 21.34 -7.72
CA HIS A 99 12.76 21.72 -7.37
C HIS A 99 11.76 21.57 -8.53
N ILE A 100 12.23 21.49 -9.79
CA ILE A 100 11.36 21.27 -10.96
C ILE A 100 10.82 19.84 -11.00
N ASP A 101 11.53 18.89 -10.40
CA ASP A 101 11.11 17.48 -10.35
C ASP A 101 10.06 17.21 -9.26
N LEU A 102 9.69 18.23 -8.48
CA LEU A 102 8.74 18.16 -7.38
C LEU A 102 7.45 18.97 -7.66
N PRO A 103 6.28 18.56 -7.18
CA PRO A 103 6.06 17.30 -6.45
C PRO A 103 6.11 16.09 -7.37
N LEU A 104 6.69 14.98 -6.88
CA LEU A 104 6.63 13.68 -7.54
C LEU A 104 5.51 12.86 -6.89
N LYS A 105 4.52 12.41 -7.67
CA LYS A 105 3.33 11.69 -7.19
C LYS A 105 3.13 10.41 -7.99
N TYR A 106 3.63 9.29 -7.46
CA TYR A 106 3.48 7.98 -8.11
C TYR A 106 2.67 7.01 -7.26
N TYR A 107 1.95 6.10 -7.92
CA TYR A 107 1.31 4.97 -7.29
C TYR A 107 1.48 3.70 -8.11
N GLN A 108 1.33 2.55 -7.45
CA GLN A 108 1.25 1.24 -8.10
C GLN A 108 0.22 0.36 -7.41
N ILE A 109 -0.32 -0.61 -8.16
CA ILE A 109 -1.18 -1.66 -7.60
C ILE A 109 -0.51 -3.00 -7.92
N VAL A 110 0.02 -3.64 -6.90
CA VAL A 110 0.96 -4.76 -7.05
C VAL A 110 0.73 -5.83 -6.00
N ASN A 111 1.37 -6.99 -6.21
CA ASN A 111 1.44 -8.01 -5.20
C ASN A 111 2.57 -7.69 -4.20
N THR A 112 2.26 -7.86 -2.91
CA THR A 112 3.25 -7.83 -1.82
C THR A 112 3.18 -9.12 -1.02
N PHE A 113 4.27 -9.48 -0.35
CA PHE A 113 4.43 -10.80 0.26
C PHE A 113 4.93 -10.67 1.70
N ARG A 114 4.20 -11.29 2.64
CA ARG A 114 4.57 -11.34 4.06
C ARG A 114 4.40 -12.77 4.57
N TYR A 115 5.46 -13.37 5.07
CA TYR A 115 5.41 -14.71 5.65
C TYR A 115 4.70 -14.66 7.01
N GLU A 116 3.39 -14.54 6.96
CA GLU A 116 2.56 -14.52 8.17
C GLU A 116 2.72 -15.81 8.98
N THR A 117 3.24 -15.67 10.18
CA THR A 117 3.44 -16.80 11.10
C THR A 117 2.17 -17.17 11.87
N LYS A 118 1.27 -16.19 12.05
CA LYS A 118 -0.04 -16.37 12.68
C LYS A 118 -1.07 -17.02 11.75
N HIS A 119 -2.29 -17.16 12.22
CA HIS A 119 -3.39 -17.69 11.40
C HIS A 119 -3.70 -16.74 10.22
N THR A 120 -3.68 -17.29 9.01
CA THR A 120 -4.13 -16.57 7.81
C THR A 120 -5.66 -16.57 7.72
N ARG A 121 -6.21 -15.46 7.21
CA ARG A 121 -7.64 -15.30 6.89
C ARG A 121 -7.74 -14.68 5.50
N PRO A 122 -8.57 -15.25 4.60
CA PRO A 122 -8.73 -14.69 3.26
C PRO A 122 -8.99 -13.19 3.28
N LEU A 123 -8.33 -12.44 2.39
CA LEU A 123 -8.41 -10.98 2.22
C LEU A 123 -7.97 -10.13 3.42
N ILE A 124 -7.97 -10.66 4.63
CA ILE A 124 -7.69 -9.90 5.86
C ILE A 124 -6.24 -10.06 6.32
N ARG A 125 -5.76 -11.32 6.35
CA ARG A 125 -4.39 -11.66 6.73
C ARG A 125 -3.89 -12.79 5.85
N VAL A 126 -3.15 -12.45 4.85
CA VAL A 126 -2.68 -13.33 3.78
C VAL A 126 -1.17 -13.26 3.66
N ARG A 127 -0.56 -14.26 3.02
CA ARG A 127 0.87 -14.25 2.71
C ARG A 127 1.18 -13.58 1.39
N GLU A 128 0.20 -13.52 0.50
CA GLU A 128 0.23 -12.74 -0.73
C GLU A 128 -0.95 -11.79 -0.72
N ILE A 129 -0.68 -10.50 -0.66
CA ILE A 129 -1.67 -9.44 -0.86
C ILE A 129 -1.69 -9.17 -2.37
N THR A 130 -2.82 -9.40 -3.02
CA THR A 130 -2.90 -9.38 -4.49
C THR A 130 -3.35 -8.03 -5.05
N THR A 131 -3.87 -7.15 -4.20
CA THR A 131 -4.31 -5.80 -4.57
C THR A 131 -3.74 -4.82 -3.56
N PHE A 132 -2.42 -4.66 -3.55
CA PHE A 132 -1.78 -3.69 -2.70
C PHE A 132 -1.53 -2.41 -3.51
N LYS A 133 -2.38 -1.40 -3.28
CA LYS A 133 -2.18 -0.06 -3.82
C LYS A 133 -1.26 0.70 -2.86
N GLU A 134 -0.18 1.19 -3.39
CA GLU A 134 0.77 2.05 -2.68
C GLU A 134 0.95 3.33 -3.49
N ALA A 135 0.71 4.48 -2.87
CA ALA A 135 1.10 5.77 -3.43
C ALA A 135 2.29 6.29 -2.64
N HIS A 136 3.31 6.76 -3.33
CA HIS A 136 4.52 7.33 -2.75
C HIS A 136 4.77 8.67 -3.39
N THR A 137 4.89 9.72 -2.57
CA THR A 137 5.09 11.08 -3.06
C THR A 137 6.31 11.75 -2.44
N ALA A 138 6.87 12.71 -3.16
CA ALA A 138 7.96 13.55 -2.67
C ALA A 138 7.64 15.02 -2.92
N HIS A 139 7.96 15.87 -1.96
CA HIS A 139 7.60 17.28 -1.92
C HIS A 139 8.78 18.13 -1.45
N ALA A 140 8.79 19.42 -1.86
CA ALA A 140 9.84 20.36 -1.48
C ALA A 140 9.71 20.84 -0.02
N SER A 141 8.50 20.85 0.54
CA SER A 141 8.25 21.35 1.89
C SER A 141 7.39 20.41 2.72
N LYS A 142 7.41 20.62 4.04
CA LYS A 142 6.56 19.91 4.99
C LYS A 142 5.08 20.23 4.75
N GLU A 143 4.80 21.48 4.46
CA GLU A 143 3.46 21.99 4.19
C GLU A 143 2.83 21.30 2.98
N GLU A 144 3.59 21.12 1.91
CA GLU A 144 3.14 20.38 0.72
C GLU A 144 2.87 18.91 1.04
N ALA A 145 3.73 18.27 1.84
CA ALA A 145 3.50 16.89 2.30
C ALA A 145 2.25 16.77 3.19
N ASP A 146 1.99 17.75 4.07
CA ASP A 146 0.78 17.77 4.89
C ASP A 146 -0.49 17.97 4.03
N ILE A 147 -0.43 18.81 2.98
CA ILE A 147 -1.52 18.97 2.00
C ILE A 147 -1.75 17.63 1.27
N GLN A 148 -0.68 16.95 0.85
CA GLN A 148 -0.78 15.65 0.18
C GLN A 148 -1.45 14.59 1.06
N VAL A 149 -1.20 14.59 2.36
CA VAL A 149 -1.92 13.70 3.30
C VAL A 149 -3.42 14.00 3.29
N GLN A 150 -3.84 15.26 3.24
CA GLN A 150 -5.27 15.61 3.15
C GLN A 150 -5.88 15.16 1.80
N GLU A 151 -5.16 15.31 0.69
CA GLU A 151 -5.59 14.80 -0.61
C GLU A 151 -5.79 13.28 -0.59
N HIS A 152 -4.86 12.52 0.00
CA HIS A 152 -5.02 11.08 0.20
C HIS A 152 -6.23 10.72 1.08
N ILE A 153 -6.52 11.52 2.12
CA ILE A 153 -7.70 11.34 2.97
C ILE A 153 -8.98 11.50 2.14
N GLU A 154 -9.08 12.55 1.33
CA GLU A 154 -10.27 12.78 0.49
C GLU A 154 -10.41 11.68 -0.58
N ASN A 155 -9.33 11.25 -1.20
CA ASN A 155 -9.33 10.12 -2.13
C ASN A 155 -9.85 8.83 -1.47
N TYR A 156 -9.45 8.55 -0.24
CA TYR A 156 -9.91 7.37 0.49
C TYR A 156 -11.37 7.47 0.91
N LYS A 157 -11.82 8.66 1.34
CA LYS A 157 -13.24 8.90 1.63
C LYS A 157 -14.09 8.60 0.40
N GLU A 158 -13.72 9.16 -0.76
CA GLU A 158 -14.46 8.89 -2.01
C GLU A 158 -14.55 7.41 -2.33
N ILE A 159 -13.44 6.66 -2.22
CA ILE A 159 -13.41 5.21 -2.46
C ILE A 159 -14.34 4.47 -1.48
N PHE A 160 -14.25 4.76 -0.19
CA PHE A 160 -15.03 4.06 0.83
C PHE A 160 -16.50 4.45 0.79
N ASP A 161 -16.82 5.72 0.55
CA ASP A 161 -18.20 6.22 0.42
C ASP A 161 -18.88 5.60 -0.82
N THR A 162 -18.16 5.51 -1.97
CA THR A 162 -18.63 4.82 -3.18
C THR A 162 -18.93 3.35 -2.92
N LEU A 163 -18.10 2.69 -2.10
CA LEU A 163 -18.32 1.30 -1.72
C LEU A 163 -19.31 1.13 -0.57
N GLY A 164 -19.85 2.21 -0.01
CA GLY A 164 -20.76 2.19 1.13
C GLY A 164 -20.11 1.57 2.39
N ILE A 165 -18.81 1.73 2.58
CA ILE A 165 -18.07 1.21 3.73
C ILE A 165 -18.03 2.29 4.81
N PRO A 166 -18.74 2.15 5.93
CA PRO A 166 -18.60 3.06 7.06
C PRO A 166 -17.24 2.89 7.72
N TYR A 167 -16.62 4.00 8.05
CA TYR A 167 -15.27 4.02 8.64
C TYR A 167 -15.13 5.04 9.76
N THR A 168 -14.11 4.86 10.57
CA THR A 168 -13.57 5.89 11.46
C THR A 168 -12.19 6.30 10.95
N LEU A 169 -11.94 7.59 10.88
CA LEU A 169 -10.62 8.15 10.56
C LEU A 169 -9.94 8.58 11.85
N THR A 170 -8.76 8.02 12.12
CA THR A 170 -8.01 8.29 13.36
C THR A 170 -6.55 8.60 13.06
N LYS A 171 -5.98 9.53 13.84
CA LYS A 171 -4.53 9.69 13.93
C LYS A 171 -4.00 8.64 14.92
N ARG A 172 -3.08 7.80 14.46
CA ARG A 172 -2.50 6.76 15.32
C ARG A 172 -1.63 7.40 16.42
N PRO A 173 -1.69 6.84 17.65
CA PRO A 173 -0.77 7.24 18.71
C PRO A 173 0.67 6.82 18.40
N GLU A 174 1.64 7.41 19.09
CA GLU A 174 3.08 7.18 18.85
C GLU A 174 3.48 5.70 18.89
N TRP A 175 2.84 4.90 19.72
CA TRP A 175 3.14 3.48 19.88
C TRP A 175 2.51 2.56 18.80
N ASP A 176 1.58 3.10 18.00
CA ASP A 176 0.84 2.35 16.95
C ASP A 176 1.04 2.95 15.54
N LYS A 177 1.74 4.06 15.42
CA LYS A 177 2.07 4.65 14.12
C LYS A 177 3.12 3.81 13.38
N PHE A 178 3.17 3.92 12.07
CA PHE A 178 4.21 3.29 11.28
C PHE A 178 5.60 3.83 11.71
N PRO A 179 6.58 2.94 11.99
CA PRO A 179 7.88 3.39 12.50
C PRO A 179 8.57 4.37 11.56
N GLY A 180 9.18 5.42 12.12
CA GLY A 180 9.91 6.43 11.34
C GLY A 180 9.04 7.48 10.67
N THR A 181 7.73 7.50 10.89
CA THR A 181 6.82 8.52 10.36
C THR A 181 6.66 9.68 11.33
N ASP A 182 6.37 10.88 10.80
CA ASP A 182 5.93 12.00 11.63
C ASP A 182 4.56 11.68 12.24
N TYR A 183 3.63 11.20 11.42
CA TYR A 183 2.33 10.70 11.88
C TYR A 183 1.68 9.76 10.87
N THR A 184 0.70 8.99 11.36
CA THR A 184 -0.11 8.07 10.58
C THR A 184 -1.59 8.36 10.76
N MET A 185 -2.31 8.51 9.65
CA MET A 185 -3.77 8.49 9.59
C MET A 185 -4.23 7.10 9.17
N ALA A 186 -5.26 6.59 9.82
CA ALA A 186 -5.79 5.26 9.51
C ALA A 186 -7.31 5.26 9.41
N PHE A 187 -7.81 4.52 8.44
CA PHE A 187 -9.22 4.22 8.26
C PHE A 187 -9.52 2.83 8.80
N ASP A 188 -10.43 2.75 9.74
CA ASP A 188 -10.87 1.53 10.38
C ASP A 188 -12.38 1.30 10.14
N ALA A 189 -12.73 0.15 9.58
CA ALA A 189 -14.11 -0.28 9.44
C ALA A 189 -14.52 -1.17 10.62
N ILE A 190 -15.76 -1.04 11.09
CA ILE A 190 -16.34 -1.94 12.08
C ILE A 190 -16.98 -3.10 11.34
N MET A 191 -16.45 -4.30 11.58
CA MET A 191 -16.95 -5.53 10.98
C MET A 191 -18.19 -6.08 11.74
N PRO A 192 -19.01 -6.93 11.11
CA PRO A 192 -20.22 -7.47 11.73
C PRO A 192 -20.00 -8.21 13.06
N ASP A 193 -18.77 -8.73 13.31
CA ASP A 193 -18.40 -9.36 14.57
C ASP A 193 -18.00 -8.36 15.68
N GLY A 194 -18.18 -7.06 15.42
CA GLY A 194 -17.86 -5.95 16.34
C GLY A 194 -16.37 -5.60 16.42
N LYS A 195 -15.51 -6.26 15.64
CA LYS A 195 -14.09 -5.94 15.61
C LYS A 195 -13.79 -4.88 14.55
N THR A 196 -12.75 -4.12 14.80
CA THR A 196 -12.22 -3.17 13.83
C THR A 196 -11.30 -3.86 12.83
N LEU A 197 -11.39 -3.47 11.56
CA LEU A 197 -10.48 -3.85 10.49
C LEU A 197 -9.88 -2.58 9.89
N GLN A 198 -8.57 -2.42 9.99
CA GLN A 198 -7.86 -1.35 9.30
C GLN A 198 -7.93 -1.61 7.79
N ILE A 199 -8.54 -0.68 7.05
CA ILE A 199 -8.80 -0.78 5.60
C ILE A 199 -7.92 0.13 4.76
N GLY A 200 -7.31 1.14 5.35
CA GLY A 200 -6.38 2.04 4.68
C GLY A 200 -5.50 2.80 5.65
N THR A 201 -4.29 3.14 5.22
CA THR A 201 -3.35 3.97 5.98
C THR A 201 -2.73 5.03 5.09
N ILE A 202 -2.43 6.17 5.71
CA ILE A 202 -1.73 7.29 5.10
C ILE A 202 -0.66 7.75 6.09
N HIS A 203 0.57 7.86 5.62
CA HIS A 203 1.71 8.20 6.45
C HIS A 203 2.36 9.49 5.94
N ASN A 204 2.54 10.47 6.82
CA ASN A 204 3.53 11.51 6.60
C ASN A 204 4.88 10.96 7.08
N LEU A 205 5.79 10.73 6.15
CA LEU A 205 7.09 10.13 6.42
C LEU A 205 8.12 11.17 6.86
N GLY A 206 7.75 12.46 6.80
CA GLY A 206 8.71 13.54 7.02
C GLY A 206 9.91 13.41 6.10
N GLN A 207 11.11 13.44 6.67
CA GLN A 207 12.37 13.30 5.96
C GLN A 207 13.13 12.02 6.33
N THR A 208 12.51 11.09 7.04
CA THR A 208 13.21 9.90 7.56
C THR A 208 13.79 9.04 6.44
N PHE A 209 12.98 8.72 5.43
CA PHE A 209 13.44 7.95 4.27
C PHE A 209 14.33 8.77 3.34
N ALA A 210 14.06 10.05 3.20
CA ALA A 210 14.91 10.94 2.42
C ALA A 210 16.35 10.96 2.95
N LYS A 211 16.54 10.95 4.29
CA LYS A 211 17.85 10.81 4.91
C LYS A 211 18.50 9.46 4.67
N THR A 212 17.71 8.38 4.77
CA THR A 212 18.20 7.01 4.61
C THR A 212 18.67 6.71 3.19
N PHE A 213 17.95 7.23 2.19
CA PHE A 213 18.21 6.98 0.76
C PHE A 213 18.88 8.16 0.04
N ASP A 214 19.26 9.21 0.78
CA ASP A 214 19.88 10.43 0.25
C ASP A 214 19.06 11.06 -0.89
N ILE A 215 17.76 11.27 -0.63
CA ILE A 215 16.86 11.88 -1.61
C ILE A 215 16.87 13.39 -1.43
N THR A 216 17.70 14.05 -2.23
CA THR A 216 17.91 15.49 -2.17
C THR A 216 17.55 16.17 -3.49
N PHE A 217 17.22 17.45 -3.43
CA PHE A 217 16.97 18.29 -4.59
C PHE A 217 17.67 19.64 -4.42
N GLU A 218 18.09 20.24 -5.53
CA GLU A 218 18.56 21.62 -5.56
C GLU A 218 17.34 22.56 -5.59
N ASP A 219 17.21 23.38 -4.56
CA ASP A 219 16.15 24.37 -4.44
C ASP A 219 16.47 25.63 -5.27
N LYS A 220 15.50 26.55 -5.39
CA LYS A 220 15.60 27.79 -6.17
C LYS A 220 16.74 28.72 -5.75
N ASP A 221 17.18 28.58 -4.51
CA ASP A 221 18.31 29.31 -3.93
C ASP A 221 19.68 28.65 -4.19
N GLY A 222 19.70 27.48 -4.88
CA GLY A 222 20.92 26.70 -5.14
C GLY A 222 21.36 25.81 -3.97
N GLU A 223 20.57 25.75 -2.89
CA GLU A 223 20.85 24.86 -1.76
C GLU A 223 20.30 23.46 -2.00
N HIS A 224 21.04 22.43 -1.57
CA HIS A 224 20.58 21.06 -1.53
C HIS A 224 19.78 20.78 -0.26
N LYS A 225 18.51 20.37 -0.45
CA LYS A 225 17.57 20.08 0.62
C LYS A 225 17.04 18.66 0.50
N LEU A 226 16.72 18.02 1.62
CA LEU A 226 16.03 16.74 1.64
C LEU A 226 14.56 16.95 1.29
N VAL A 227 13.99 16.03 0.52
CA VAL A 227 12.54 16.02 0.25
C VAL A 227 11.73 15.62 1.49
N TYR A 228 10.47 16.03 1.52
CA TYR A 228 9.44 15.50 2.41
C TYR A 228 8.59 14.47 1.67
N GLN A 229 8.21 13.39 2.34
CA GLN A 229 7.56 12.27 1.68
C GLN A 229 6.27 11.86 2.36
N THR A 230 5.35 11.33 1.56
CA THR A 230 4.16 10.63 2.06
C THR A 230 4.04 9.26 1.44
N CYS A 231 3.36 8.34 2.13
CA CYS A 231 2.88 7.13 1.49
C CYS A 231 1.45 6.79 1.92
N ALA A 232 0.71 6.13 1.03
CA ALA A 232 -0.68 5.79 1.28
C ALA A 232 -1.02 4.41 0.73
N GLY A 233 -1.45 3.48 1.61
CA GLY A 233 -1.67 2.07 1.32
C GLY A 233 -3.13 1.63 1.42
N LEU A 234 -3.60 0.87 0.42
CA LEU A 234 -4.83 0.08 0.42
C LEU A 234 -4.52 -1.36 0.07
N SER A 235 -5.33 -2.29 0.54
CA SER A 235 -5.11 -3.73 0.27
C SER A 235 -6.41 -4.46 -0.01
N ASP A 236 -6.33 -5.78 -0.21
CA ASP A 236 -7.49 -6.69 -0.33
C ASP A 236 -8.52 -6.52 0.83
N ARG A 237 -8.14 -5.86 1.93
CA ARG A 237 -9.04 -5.56 3.06
C ARG A 237 -10.19 -4.64 2.68
N VAL A 238 -10.04 -3.80 1.65
CA VAL A 238 -11.15 -3.00 1.10
C VAL A 238 -12.25 -3.91 0.58
N ILE A 239 -11.87 -4.95 -0.18
CA ILE A 239 -12.82 -5.95 -0.68
C ILE A 239 -13.41 -6.76 0.49
N ALA A 240 -12.57 -7.14 1.46
CA ALA A 240 -13.03 -7.87 2.65
C ALA A 240 -14.08 -7.08 3.44
N SER A 241 -13.89 -5.78 3.62
CA SER A 241 -14.83 -4.93 4.34
C SER A 241 -16.14 -4.75 3.57
N ALA A 242 -16.08 -4.50 2.26
CA ALA A 242 -17.29 -4.42 1.43
C ALA A 242 -18.11 -5.72 1.51
N ILE A 243 -17.47 -6.88 1.36
CA ILE A 243 -18.15 -8.19 1.47
C ILE A 243 -18.73 -8.39 2.87
N GLY A 244 -17.95 -8.09 3.92
CA GLY A 244 -18.39 -8.33 5.30
C GLY A 244 -19.52 -7.41 5.74
N ILE A 245 -19.51 -6.16 5.32
CA ILE A 245 -20.50 -5.14 5.70
C ILE A 245 -21.80 -5.31 4.94
N HIS A 246 -21.74 -5.59 3.63
CA HIS A 246 -22.90 -5.69 2.78
C HIS A 246 -23.49 -7.10 2.65
N GLY A 247 -22.70 -8.15 2.98
CA GLY A 247 -23.17 -9.53 2.98
C GLY A 247 -24.20 -9.78 4.08
N ASP A 248 -25.13 -10.71 3.81
CA ASP A 248 -26.10 -11.18 4.79
C ASP A 248 -26.19 -12.72 4.80
N GLU A 249 -27.14 -13.28 5.57
CA GLU A 249 -27.35 -14.72 5.66
C GLU A 249 -27.73 -15.38 4.32
N LYS A 250 -28.22 -14.61 3.34
CA LYS A 250 -28.62 -15.08 2.01
C LYS A 250 -27.47 -15.03 1.00
N GLY A 251 -26.37 -14.32 1.33
CA GLY A 251 -25.17 -14.23 0.50
C GLY A 251 -24.61 -12.83 0.32
N LEU A 252 -23.87 -12.67 -0.77
CA LEU A 252 -23.25 -11.40 -1.12
C LEU A 252 -24.30 -10.39 -1.58
N ARG A 253 -24.24 -9.21 -0.96
CA ARG A 253 -24.83 -7.99 -1.47
C ARG A 253 -23.67 -7.04 -1.76
N LEU A 254 -23.52 -6.62 -2.98
CA LEU A 254 -22.41 -5.77 -3.39
C LEU A 254 -22.96 -4.42 -3.86
N PRO A 255 -22.25 -3.33 -3.58
CA PRO A 255 -22.48 -2.06 -4.24
C PRO A 255 -22.48 -2.24 -5.76
N PRO A 256 -23.33 -1.51 -6.51
CA PRO A 256 -23.39 -1.63 -7.97
C PRO A 256 -22.03 -1.48 -8.66
N GLU A 257 -21.19 -0.60 -8.15
CA GLU A 257 -19.86 -0.25 -8.69
C GLU A 257 -18.92 -1.45 -8.76
N ILE A 258 -19.06 -2.41 -7.86
CA ILE A 258 -18.21 -3.61 -7.82
C ILE A 258 -18.98 -4.92 -8.05
N SER A 259 -20.26 -4.85 -8.36
CA SER A 259 -21.08 -6.03 -8.62
C SER A 259 -20.83 -6.57 -10.03
N PRO A 260 -20.36 -7.83 -10.19
CA PRO A 260 -20.18 -8.45 -11.50
C PRO A 260 -21.48 -8.68 -12.29
N LYS A 261 -22.62 -8.73 -11.60
CA LYS A 261 -23.95 -8.90 -12.18
C LYS A 261 -24.83 -7.74 -11.72
N GLN A 262 -25.17 -6.85 -12.65
CA GLN A 262 -26.01 -5.68 -12.39
C GLN A 262 -27.49 -6.04 -12.30
N ILE A 263 -27.95 -6.94 -13.16
CA ILE A 263 -29.34 -7.38 -13.25
C ILE A 263 -29.37 -8.90 -13.47
N THR A 264 -30.22 -9.56 -12.74
CA THR A 264 -30.52 -10.98 -12.96
C THR A 264 -32.02 -11.10 -13.27
N ILE A 265 -32.36 -11.75 -14.38
CA ILE A 265 -33.74 -12.00 -14.85
C ILE A 265 -34.08 -13.46 -14.59
#